data_d15cb4104bd467abd28f335d45093d22
#
_entry.id   d15cb4104bd467abd28f335d45093d22
#
_cell.length_a   1.000
_cell.length_b   1.000
_cell.length_c   1.000
_cell.angle_alpha   90.00
_cell.angle_beta   90.00
_cell.angle_gamma   90.00
#
_symmetry.space_group_name_H-M   'P 1'
#
loop_
_entity.id
_entity.type
_entity.pdbx_description
1 polymer ?
#
loop_
_entity_poly.entity_id
_entity_poly.type
_entity_poly.pdbx_seq_one_letter_code
_entity_poly.pdbx_strand_id
1 'polypeptide(L)'
;MQQDRFLEEDMLTDKTILVTGGTGSFGKCFTKYVLDHYDVKKIIIYSRDEFKQWMMEKEFRAYNKGYENKLRFFIGDVRDLERFKRACYGVDYII
;
A
#
# COMPACT_ATOMS: atom_id res chain seq x y z
N MET A 1 0.08 26.28 2.69
CA MET A 1 0.55 25.14 3.49
C MET A 1 -0.60 24.24 3.88
N GLN A 2 -1.55 24.71 4.67
CA GLN A 2 -2.72 23.91 5.01
C GLN A 2 -3.56 23.58 3.78
N GLN A 3 -3.62 24.49 2.83
CA GLN A 3 -4.37 24.29 1.60
C GLN A 3 -3.77 23.16 0.77
N ASP A 4 -2.44 23.11 0.68
CA ASP A 4 -1.76 22.03 -0.04
C ASP A 4 -2.02 20.69 0.61
N ARG A 5 -1.96 20.66 1.94
CA ARG A 5 -2.22 19.44 2.70
C ARG A 5 -3.65 18.95 2.47
N PHE A 6 -4.59 19.86 2.41
CA PHE A 6 -5.98 19.51 2.15
C PHE A 6 -6.14 18.89 0.76
N LEU A 7 -5.44 19.44 -0.24
CA LEU A 7 -5.49 18.90 -1.59
C LEU A 7 -4.88 17.50 -1.65
N GLU A 8 -3.80 17.26 -0.89
CA GLU A 8 -3.20 15.93 -0.82
C GLU A 8 -4.18 14.91 -0.26
N GLU A 9 -4.92 15.26 0.79
CA GLU A 9 -5.92 14.37 1.36
C GLU A 9 -6.99 14.02 0.33
N ASP A 10 -7.47 15.02 -0.42
CA ASP A 10 -8.45 14.80 -1.47
C ASP A 10 -7.90 13.88 -2.55
N MET A 11 -6.62 14.04 -2.89
CA MET A 11 -6.00 13.22 -3.93
C MET A 11 -5.91 11.76 -3.56
N LEU A 12 -5.78 11.43 -2.28
CA LEU A 12 -5.65 10.06 -1.82
C LEU A 12 -6.93 9.45 -1.30
N THR A 13 -7.93 10.26 -1.00
CA THR A 13 -9.19 9.77 -0.47
C THR A 13 -9.86 8.80 -1.43
N ASP A 14 -10.19 7.62 -0.93
CA ASP A 14 -10.86 6.56 -1.68
C ASP A 14 -10.07 6.07 -2.89
N LYS A 15 -8.73 6.22 -2.86
CA LYS A 15 -7.86 5.77 -3.94
C LYS A 15 -7.17 4.47 -3.59
N THR A 16 -6.78 3.74 -4.62
CA THR A 16 -6.02 2.50 -4.50
C THR A 16 -4.58 2.76 -4.90
N ILE A 17 -3.65 2.44 -4.00
CA ILE A 17 -2.22 2.67 -4.19
C ILE A 17 -1.51 1.33 -4.22
N LEU A 18 -0.64 1.12 -5.20
CA LEU A 18 0.21 -0.06 -5.26
C LEU A 18 1.63 0.36 -4.88
N VAL A 19 2.22 -0.36 -3.94
CA VAL A 19 3.58 -0.09 -3.45
C VAL A 19 4.47 -1.24 -3.87
N THR A 20 5.40 -0.99 -4.79
CA THR A 20 6.38 -1.99 -5.22
C THR A 20 7.46 -2.09 -4.16
N GLY A 21 7.92 -3.32 -3.90
CA GLY A 21 8.89 -3.53 -2.82
C GLY A 21 8.34 -3.12 -1.46
N GLY A 22 7.02 -3.25 -1.28
CA GLY A 22 6.34 -2.68 -0.13
C GLY A 22 6.67 -3.31 1.21
N THR A 23 7.35 -4.46 1.22
CA THR A 23 7.76 -5.09 2.49
C THR A 23 9.11 -4.58 2.99
N GLY A 24 9.81 -3.75 2.22
CA GLY A 24 11.06 -3.13 2.65
C GLY A 24 10.81 -2.00 3.64
N SER A 25 11.91 -1.43 4.16
CA SER A 25 11.81 -0.36 5.16
C SER A 25 11.02 0.83 4.66
N PHE A 26 11.31 1.28 3.45
CA PHE A 26 10.58 2.42 2.88
C PHE A 26 9.12 2.08 2.67
N GLY A 27 8.84 0.91 2.08
CA GLY A 27 7.46 0.53 1.78
C GLY A 27 6.59 0.44 3.03
N LYS A 28 7.12 -0.15 4.11
CA LYS A 28 6.38 -0.25 5.36
C LYS A 28 6.15 1.12 5.98
N CYS A 29 7.17 1.96 5.96
CA CYS A 29 7.10 3.30 6.53
C CYS A 29 6.08 4.15 5.76
N PHE A 30 6.15 4.11 4.44
CA PHE A 30 5.22 4.82 3.58
C PHE A 30 3.78 4.34 3.80
N THR A 31 3.59 3.03 3.84
CA THR A 31 2.26 2.44 4.02
C THR A 31 1.65 2.86 5.35
N LYS A 32 2.44 2.80 6.41
CA LYS A 32 1.95 3.21 7.72
C LYS A 32 1.61 4.70 7.76
N TYR A 33 2.48 5.51 7.17
CA TYR A 33 2.22 6.95 7.11
C TYR A 33 0.89 7.25 6.41
N VAL A 34 0.67 6.61 5.26
CA VAL A 34 -0.55 6.82 4.50
C VAL A 34 -1.77 6.35 5.28
N LEU A 35 -1.70 5.18 5.90
CA LEU A 35 -2.82 4.67 6.69
C LEU A 35 -3.11 5.53 7.91
N ASP A 36 -2.06 6.12 8.50
CA ASP A 36 -2.22 6.98 9.69
C ASP A 36 -2.86 8.33 9.34
N HIS A 37 -2.66 8.82 8.13
CA HIS A 37 -2.99 10.21 7.80
C HIS A 37 -4.04 10.39 6.71
N TYR A 38 -4.36 9.34 5.94
CA TYR A 38 -5.26 9.46 4.80
C TYR A 38 -6.30 8.35 4.79
N ASP A 39 -7.46 8.64 4.24
CA ASP A 39 -8.54 7.67 4.12
C ASP A 39 -8.53 7.05 2.73
N VAL A 40 -7.52 6.24 2.46
CA VAL A 40 -7.41 5.56 1.17
C VAL A 40 -8.39 4.40 1.11
N LYS A 41 -8.70 3.96 -0.10
CA LYS A 41 -9.55 2.80 -0.30
C LYS A 41 -8.78 1.51 -0.02
N LYS A 42 -7.56 1.41 -0.56
CA LYS A 42 -6.79 0.17 -0.51
C LYS A 42 -5.32 0.46 -0.78
N ILE A 43 -4.45 -0.28 -0.13
CA ILE A 43 -3.02 -0.30 -0.46
C ILE A 43 -2.64 -1.72 -0.81
N ILE A 44 -2.10 -1.91 -2.01
CA ILE A 44 -1.64 -3.20 -2.49
C ILE A 44 -0.13 -3.25 -2.32
N ILE A 45 0.33 -4.22 -1.56
CA ILE A 45 1.77 -4.44 -1.34
C ILE A 45 2.23 -5.49 -2.35
N TYR A 46 3.05 -5.06 -3.29
CA TYR A 46 3.57 -5.93 -4.34
C TYR A 46 5.04 -6.22 -4.07
N SER A 47 5.36 -7.46 -3.78
CA SER A 47 6.74 -7.84 -3.47
C SER A 47 6.95 -9.31 -3.76
N ARG A 48 8.23 -9.71 -3.82
CA ARG A 48 8.60 -11.11 -4.11
C ARG A 48 8.63 -11.99 -2.87
N ASP A 49 8.68 -11.40 -1.68
CA ASP A 49 8.96 -12.14 -0.45
C ASP A 49 7.69 -12.40 0.35
N GLU A 50 7.18 -13.62 0.23
CA GLU A 50 5.96 -14.03 0.91
C GLU A 50 6.09 -13.95 2.42
N PHE A 51 7.25 -14.33 2.95
CA PHE A 51 7.47 -14.32 4.39
C PHE A 51 7.41 -12.89 4.94
N LYS A 52 8.05 -11.96 4.26
CA LYS A 52 8.01 -10.55 4.68
C LYS A 52 6.60 -9.98 4.58
N GLN A 53 5.81 -10.40 3.59
CA GLN A 53 4.42 -9.98 3.50
C GLN A 53 3.62 -10.48 4.70
N TRP A 54 3.84 -11.73 5.08
CA TRP A 54 3.17 -12.31 6.23
C TRP A 54 3.52 -11.57 7.50
N MET A 55 4.81 -11.26 7.69
CA MET A 55 5.24 -10.50 8.85
C MET A 55 4.64 -9.10 8.88
N MET A 56 4.59 -8.45 7.73
CA MET A 56 4.01 -7.11 7.62
C MET A 56 2.53 -7.12 7.96
N GLU A 57 1.81 -8.11 7.49
CA GLU A 57 0.39 -8.23 7.82
C GLU A 57 0.19 -8.36 9.32
N LYS A 58 0.97 -9.22 9.96
CA LYS A 58 0.89 -9.39 11.42
C LYS A 58 1.21 -8.10 12.16
N GLU A 59 2.24 -7.39 11.70
CA GLU A 59 2.65 -6.14 12.31
C GLU A 59 1.53 -5.10 12.22
N PHE A 60 0.94 -4.95 11.05
CA PHE A 60 -0.11 -3.95 10.84
C PHE A 60 -1.40 -4.32 11.57
N ARG A 61 -1.70 -5.61 11.64
CA ARG A 61 -2.84 -6.08 12.43
C ARG A 61 -2.64 -5.77 13.92
N ALA A 62 -1.41 -5.86 14.39
CA ALA A 62 -1.08 -5.62 15.79
C ALA A 62 -1.26 -4.15 16.21
N TYR A 63 -1.29 -3.22 15.28
CA TYR A 63 -1.60 -1.83 15.62
C TYR A 63 -3.04 -1.66 16.13
N ASN A 64 -3.89 -2.65 15.85
CA ASN A 64 -5.28 -2.67 16.31
C ASN A 64 -6.09 -1.44 15.85
N LYS A 65 -5.84 -1.02 14.61
CA LYS A 65 -6.51 0.13 13.99
C LYS A 65 -7.30 -0.24 12.74
N GLY A 66 -7.41 -1.55 12.45
CA GLY A 66 -8.13 -2.02 11.28
C GLY A 66 -7.38 -1.85 9.97
N TYR A 67 -6.08 -1.59 10.02
CA TYR A 67 -5.27 -1.38 8.82
C TYR A 67 -5.28 -2.58 7.89
N GLU A 68 -5.37 -3.79 8.45
CA GLU A 68 -5.41 -5.00 7.65
C GLU A 68 -6.61 -5.03 6.70
N ASN A 69 -7.65 -4.28 7.00
CA ASN A 69 -8.84 -4.24 6.13
C ASN A 69 -8.60 -3.45 4.85
N LYS A 70 -7.59 -2.59 4.85
CA LYS A 70 -7.24 -1.78 3.68
C LYS A 70 -6.04 -2.32 2.93
N LEU A 71 -5.33 -3.31 3.50
CA LEU A 71 -4.15 -3.88 2.88
C LEU A 71 -4.50 -5.08 2.03
N ARG A 72 -3.81 -5.20 0.89
CA ARG A 72 -3.87 -6.39 0.05
C ARG A 72 -2.43 -6.74 -0.30
N PHE A 73 -2.13 -8.03 -0.32
CA PHE A 73 -0.79 -8.51 -0.61
C PHE A 73 -0.79 -9.28 -1.92
N PHE A 74 0.15 -8.94 -2.78
CA PHE A 74 0.26 -9.54 -4.11
C PHE A 74 1.71 -9.95 -4.30
N ILE A 75 1.96 -11.25 -4.42
CA ILE A 75 3.33 -11.77 -4.58
C ILE A 75 3.70 -11.74 -6.05
N GLY A 76 4.78 -11.06 -6.37
CA GLY A 76 5.26 -10.99 -7.73
C GLY A 76 6.52 -10.17 -7.88
N ASP A 77 7.11 -10.27 -9.07
CA ASP A 77 8.30 -9.53 -9.46
C ASP A 77 7.87 -8.48 -10.48
N VAL A 78 8.36 -7.24 -10.33
CA VAL A 78 8.01 -6.16 -11.27
C VAL A 78 8.49 -6.46 -12.69
N ARG A 79 9.45 -7.39 -12.85
CA ARG A 79 9.93 -7.81 -14.17
C ARG A 79 8.96 -8.77 -14.84
N ASP A 80 8.05 -9.38 -14.11
CA ASP A 80 6.99 -10.22 -14.68
C ASP A 80 5.83 -9.30 -15.07
N LEU A 81 5.85 -8.86 -16.32
CA LEU A 81 4.90 -7.85 -16.79
C LEU A 81 3.45 -8.30 -16.71
N GLU A 82 3.18 -9.54 -17.04
CA GLU A 82 1.80 -10.03 -17.01
C GLU A 82 1.24 -9.99 -15.60
N ARG A 83 2.03 -10.45 -14.64
CA ARG A 83 1.60 -10.46 -13.25
C ARG A 83 1.50 -9.03 -12.69
N PHE A 84 2.44 -8.17 -13.06
CA PHE A 84 2.42 -6.78 -12.62
C PHE A 84 1.18 -6.06 -13.16
N LYS A 85 0.83 -6.31 -14.43
CA LYS A 85 -0.38 -5.73 -15.01
C LYS A 85 -1.63 -6.13 -14.24
N ARG A 86 -1.72 -7.39 -13.81
CA ARG A 86 -2.85 -7.85 -13.01
C ARG A 86 -2.92 -7.09 -11.68
N ALA A 87 -1.77 -6.91 -11.04
CA ALA A 87 -1.71 -6.20 -9.77
C ALA A 87 -2.12 -4.75 -9.93
N CYS A 88 -1.84 -4.16 -11.08
CA CYS A 88 -2.14 -2.74 -11.33
C CYS A 88 -3.58 -2.48 -11.74
N TYR A 89 -4.37 -3.52 -11.94
CA TYR A 89 -5.76 -3.31 -12.36
C TYR A 89 -6.54 -2.57 -11.29
N GLY A 90 -7.13 -1.45 -11.68
CA GLY A 90 -7.91 -0.62 -10.76
C GLY A 90 -7.07 0.22 -9.82
N VAL A 91 -5.75 0.28 -10.02
CA VAL A 91 -4.84 1.06 -9.19
C VAL A 91 -4.81 2.49 -9.69
N ASP A 92 -4.86 3.44 -8.76
CA ASP A 92 -4.81 4.86 -9.09
C ASP A 92 -3.38 5.40 -9.07
N TYR A 93 -2.54 4.92 -8.15
CA TYR A 93 -1.16 5.39 -8.00
C TYR A 93 -0.22 4.22 -7.77
N ILE A 94 0.98 4.30 -8.35
CA ILE A 94 2.04 3.32 -8.16
C ILE A 94 3.25 4.03 -7.56
N ILE A 95 3.77 3.45 -6.48
CA ILE A 95 4.96 3.97 -5.80
C ILE A 95 6.12 3.01 -6.01
#